data_f366fa7bee0ba114304fd41a4435fd3b
#
_entry.id   f366fa7bee0ba114304fd41a4435fd3b
#
_cell.length_a   1.000
_cell.length_b   1.000
_cell.length_c   1.000
_cell.angle_alpha   90.00
_cell.angle_beta   90.00
_cell.angle_gamma   90.00
#
_symmetry.space_group_name_H-M   'P 1'
#
loop_
_entity.id
_entity.type
_entity.pdbx_description
1 polymer ?
#
loop_
_entity_poly.entity_id
_entity_poly.type
_entity_poly.pdbx_seq_one_letter_code
_entity_poly.pdbx_strand_id
1 'polypeptide(L)'
;MRAKNWLRYLKNFTLNKFTSKKIPYSAQIELTIRCNASCPFCSFPMMEENAISREMSTQQVKSIIDQISQLGVNSLSFTGGEPTLRSDLPELIHHAGVKHDLMIGVATNGYLMPKLFKENGKLNGLDYLLLSLDYPFKEQHDRTRGIKVFDRVMETIKLANQRDIKVILSTVVMKENFKYLREICELAESLNCSIEIFPCENIIRDFPNKRYIVKNVDNLIPDLSMWASTIDYLRKDFKNILTDPISVAVVQRGGFGGYPKYNQEILRCHVAEAYLFVRYDGFIDFPCKIHPIKSFNALKLPLSKIYNSLEAREIMNKHDDFEFCEECRLGCAIASSMPARWKTLASKFIMGYLRGNLK
;
A
#
# COMPACT_ATOMS: atom_id res chain seq x y z
N MET A 1 1.05 -17.37 1.51
CA MET A 1 0.11 -17.08 0.39
C MET A 1 -0.54 -18.39 0.01
N ARG A 2 -1.87 -18.44 -0.15
CA ARG A 2 -2.57 -19.68 -0.52
C ARG A 2 -2.08 -20.18 -1.89
N ALA A 3 -1.95 -21.48 -2.13
CA ALA A 3 -1.45 -22.04 -3.40
C ALA A 3 -2.20 -21.52 -4.63
N LYS A 4 -3.53 -21.34 -4.54
CA LYS A 4 -4.37 -20.73 -5.58
C LYS A 4 -3.91 -19.33 -5.98
N ASN A 5 -3.46 -18.49 -5.03
CA ASN A 5 -3.02 -17.13 -5.31
C ASN A 5 -1.71 -17.10 -6.09
N TRP A 6 -0.84 -18.09 -5.89
CA TRP A 6 0.36 -18.28 -6.70
C TRP A 6 0.05 -18.66 -8.14
N LEU A 7 -0.88 -19.59 -8.35
CA LEU A 7 -1.31 -20.00 -9.70
C LEU A 7 -1.94 -18.82 -10.46
N ARG A 8 -2.80 -18.04 -9.78
CA ARG A 8 -3.41 -16.83 -10.34
C ARG A 8 -2.33 -15.79 -10.69
N TYR A 9 -1.36 -15.59 -9.80
CA TYR A 9 -0.24 -14.69 -10.02
C TYR A 9 0.60 -15.09 -11.24
N LEU A 10 1.01 -16.36 -11.35
CA LEU A 10 1.76 -16.88 -12.50
C LEU A 10 0.97 -16.73 -13.80
N LYS A 11 -0.32 -17.06 -13.79
CA LYS A 11 -1.21 -16.85 -14.94
C LYS A 11 -1.22 -15.38 -15.37
N ASN A 12 -1.42 -14.45 -14.42
CA ASN A 12 -1.44 -13.02 -14.71
C ASN A 12 -0.10 -12.53 -15.25
N PHE A 13 1.00 -12.99 -14.66
CA PHE A 13 2.34 -12.66 -15.15
C PHE A 13 2.53 -13.12 -16.61
N THR A 14 2.18 -14.35 -16.93
CA THR A 14 2.26 -14.90 -18.29
C THR A 14 1.38 -14.09 -19.26
N LEU A 15 0.12 -13.81 -18.88
CA LEU A 15 -0.78 -13.00 -19.71
C LEU A 15 -0.24 -11.59 -19.96
N ASN A 16 0.22 -10.91 -18.91
CA ASN A 16 0.77 -9.55 -19.03
C ASN A 16 2.04 -9.50 -19.88
N LYS A 17 2.87 -10.55 -19.84
CA LYS A 17 4.15 -10.61 -20.58
C LYS A 17 3.99 -11.00 -22.04
N PHE A 18 3.10 -11.96 -22.34
CA PHE A 18 2.99 -12.58 -23.66
C PHE A 18 1.72 -12.22 -24.44
N THR A 19 0.84 -11.40 -23.88
CA THR A 19 -0.36 -10.91 -24.57
C THR A 19 -0.52 -9.41 -24.42
N SER A 20 -1.46 -8.83 -25.18
CA SER A 20 -1.85 -7.42 -25.03
C SER A 20 -2.71 -7.14 -23.81
N LYS A 21 -3.12 -8.16 -23.03
CA LYS A 21 -3.91 -7.99 -21.82
C LYS A 21 -3.05 -7.39 -20.71
N LYS A 22 -3.63 -6.46 -19.94
CA LYS A 22 -3.02 -5.89 -18.74
C LYS A 22 -3.92 -6.18 -17.55
N ILE A 23 -3.42 -7.00 -16.61
CA ILE A 23 -4.12 -7.41 -15.41
C ILE A 23 -3.29 -6.97 -14.20
N PRO A 24 -3.78 -6.04 -13.37
CA PRO A 24 -3.08 -5.66 -12.14
C PRO A 24 -2.88 -6.86 -11.21
N TYR A 25 -1.72 -6.92 -10.55
CA TYR A 25 -1.46 -7.99 -9.56
C TYR A 25 -2.16 -7.73 -8.24
N SER A 26 -2.28 -6.46 -7.89
CA SER A 26 -2.92 -6.01 -6.66
C SER A 26 -3.80 -4.80 -6.91
N ALA A 27 -4.79 -4.63 -6.03
CA ALA A 27 -5.65 -3.46 -6.02
C ALA A 27 -5.69 -2.83 -4.62
N GLN A 28 -5.99 -1.54 -4.58
CA GLN A 28 -6.29 -0.82 -3.34
C GLN A 28 -7.51 0.05 -3.56
N ILE A 29 -8.43 0.03 -2.60
CA ILE A 29 -9.58 0.92 -2.58
C ILE A 29 -9.44 1.88 -1.41
N GLU A 30 -9.43 3.17 -1.71
CA GLU A 30 -9.57 4.22 -0.71
C GLU A 30 -11.06 4.33 -0.34
N LEU A 31 -11.42 3.84 0.85
CA LEU A 31 -12.82 3.74 1.25
C LEU A 31 -13.41 5.07 1.71
N THR A 32 -12.57 5.91 2.33
CA THR A 32 -12.98 7.18 2.93
C THR A 32 -11.81 8.15 2.97
N ILE A 33 -12.11 9.43 2.96
CA ILE A 33 -11.12 10.48 3.24
C ILE A 33 -11.10 10.90 4.71
N ARG A 34 -12.09 10.48 5.49
CA ARG A 34 -12.17 10.78 6.93
C ARG A 34 -11.07 10.05 7.69
N CYS A 35 -10.46 10.74 8.64
CA CYS A 35 -9.48 10.16 9.55
C CYS A 35 -9.67 10.74 10.95
N ASN A 36 -9.51 9.91 11.96
CA ASN A 36 -9.52 10.32 13.36
C ASN A 36 -8.13 10.72 13.89
N ALA A 37 -7.08 10.63 13.04
CA ALA A 37 -5.71 11.00 13.36
C ALA A 37 -5.29 12.26 12.61
N SER A 38 -4.27 12.99 13.11
CA SER A 38 -3.76 14.24 12.54
C SER A 38 -2.24 14.20 12.36
N CYS A 39 -1.75 13.15 11.68
CA CYS A 39 -0.31 12.95 11.45
C CYS A 39 0.31 14.11 10.67
N PRO A 40 1.48 14.64 11.06
CA PRO A 40 2.07 15.85 10.48
C PRO A 40 2.54 15.68 9.04
N PHE A 41 2.67 14.44 8.55
CA PHE A 41 3.08 14.09 7.19
C PHE A 41 1.90 13.71 6.28
N CYS A 42 0.66 13.78 6.76
CA CYS A 42 -0.51 13.24 6.06
C CYS A 42 -1.43 14.36 5.57
N SER A 43 -1.88 14.27 4.30
CA SER A 43 -2.79 15.24 3.70
C SER A 43 -4.27 15.00 3.97
N PHE A 44 -4.67 13.82 4.48
CA PHE A 44 -6.08 13.53 4.74
C PHE A 44 -6.77 14.49 5.69
N PRO A 45 -6.15 14.93 6.80
CA PRO A 45 -6.78 15.90 7.70
C PRO A 45 -7.07 17.26 7.06
N MET A 46 -6.47 17.54 5.90
CA MET A 46 -6.65 18.81 5.15
C MET A 46 -7.78 18.70 4.10
N MET A 47 -8.34 17.50 3.89
CA MET A 47 -9.38 17.29 2.87
C MET A 47 -10.73 17.83 3.37
N GLU A 48 -11.47 18.46 2.45
CA GLU A 48 -12.70 19.16 2.79
C GLU A 48 -13.85 18.20 3.10
N GLU A 49 -14.73 18.61 4.04
CA GLU A 49 -15.97 17.88 4.36
C GLU A 49 -16.86 17.64 3.13
N ASN A 50 -16.90 18.56 2.18
CA ASN A 50 -17.65 18.42 0.92
C ASN A 50 -17.19 17.21 0.07
N ALA A 51 -15.99 16.71 0.27
CA ALA A 51 -15.51 15.51 -0.42
C ALA A 51 -16.13 14.23 0.18
N ILE A 52 -16.60 14.25 1.43
CA ILE A 52 -17.24 13.11 2.09
C ILE A 52 -18.55 12.72 1.36
N SER A 53 -19.32 13.68 0.87
CA SER A 53 -20.55 13.41 0.12
C SER A 53 -20.34 12.64 -1.20
N ARG A 54 -19.09 12.56 -1.67
CA ARG A 54 -18.69 11.82 -2.87
C ARG A 54 -18.14 10.43 -2.57
N GLU A 55 -18.08 10.02 -1.31
CA GLU A 55 -17.63 8.67 -0.95
C GLU A 55 -18.59 7.63 -1.55
N MET A 56 -17.99 6.56 -2.09
CA MET A 56 -18.78 5.45 -2.64
C MET A 56 -19.65 4.81 -1.57
N SER A 57 -20.90 4.50 -1.92
CA SER A 57 -21.78 3.68 -1.09
C SER A 57 -21.25 2.25 -0.98
N THR A 58 -21.73 1.50 0.02
CA THR A 58 -21.42 0.06 0.20
C THR A 58 -21.63 -0.73 -1.08
N GLN A 59 -22.76 -0.49 -1.76
CA GLN A 59 -23.09 -1.20 -3.00
C GLN A 59 -22.17 -0.85 -4.16
N GLN A 60 -21.74 0.41 -4.26
CA GLN A 60 -20.76 0.83 -5.26
C GLN A 60 -19.40 0.19 -5.01
N VAL A 61 -18.93 0.15 -3.75
CA VAL A 61 -17.68 -0.52 -3.39
C VAL A 61 -17.74 -2.01 -3.71
N LYS A 62 -18.85 -2.70 -3.39
CA LYS A 62 -19.04 -4.11 -3.74
C LYS A 62 -19.00 -4.33 -5.25
N SER A 63 -19.65 -3.47 -6.03
CA SER A 63 -19.60 -3.54 -7.49
C SER A 63 -18.17 -3.39 -8.04
N ILE A 64 -17.38 -2.51 -7.45
CA ILE A 64 -15.94 -2.39 -7.80
C ILE A 64 -15.17 -3.65 -7.40
N ILE A 65 -15.42 -4.23 -6.23
CA ILE A 65 -14.79 -5.49 -5.79
C ILE A 65 -15.13 -6.63 -6.76
N ASP A 66 -16.40 -6.76 -7.19
CA ASP A 66 -16.82 -7.74 -8.18
C ASP A 66 -16.03 -7.58 -9.48
N GLN A 67 -15.86 -6.36 -9.97
CA GLN A 67 -15.08 -6.06 -11.17
C GLN A 67 -13.57 -6.34 -11.00
N ILE A 68 -13.00 -6.03 -9.83
CA ILE A 68 -11.59 -6.34 -9.49
C ILE A 68 -11.37 -7.87 -9.56
N SER A 69 -12.28 -8.65 -8.99
CA SER A 69 -12.21 -10.11 -9.04
C SER A 69 -12.35 -10.64 -10.46
N GLN A 70 -13.30 -10.11 -11.25
CA GLN A 70 -13.51 -10.49 -12.66
C GLN A 70 -12.30 -10.14 -13.54
N LEU A 71 -11.60 -9.04 -13.25
CA LEU A 71 -10.37 -8.66 -13.93
C LEU A 71 -9.22 -9.65 -13.66
N GLY A 72 -9.30 -10.42 -12.58
CA GLY A 72 -8.32 -11.43 -12.21
C GLY A 72 -7.27 -10.97 -11.20
N VAL A 73 -7.47 -9.85 -10.54
CA VAL A 73 -6.57 -9.33 -9.48
C VAL A 73 -6.43 -10.36 -8.34
N ASN A 74 -5.25 -10.46 -7.75
CA ASN A 74 -4.96 -11.44 -6.71
C ASN A 74 -5.25 -10.96 -5.29
N SER A 75 -4.95 -9.70 -5.03
CA SER A 75 -5.05 -9.11 -3.68
C SER A 75 -5.71 -7.75 -3.73
N LEU A 76 -6.46 -7.46 -2.68
CA LEU A 76 -7.10 -6.18 -2.48
C LEU A 76 -6.79 -5.67 -1.08
N SER A 77 -6.37 -4.41 -0.97
CA SER A 77 -6.26 -3.73 0.32
C SER A 77 -7.24 -2.57 0.42
N PHE A 78 -7.84 -2.43 1.59
CA PHE A 78 -8.63 -1.27 1.94
C PHE A 78 -7.77 -0.23 2.65
N THR A 79 -7.92 1.04 2.24
CA THR A 79 -7.20 2.19 2.78
C THR A 79 -8.12 3.41 2.80
N GLY A 80 -7.54 4.57 3.02
CA GLY A 80 -8.22 5.86 2.97
C GLY A 80 -7.55 6.83 3.93
N GLY A 81 -8.32 7.70 4.55
CA GLY A 81 -7.94 8.31 5.81
C GLY A 81 -7.82 7.21 6.86
N GLU A 82 -8.94 6.82 7.46
CA GLU A 82 -9.00 5.64 8.34
C GLU A 82 -10.18 4.74 7.93
N PRO A 83 -9.94 3.60 7.28
CA PRO A 83 -11.01 2.75 6.74
C PRO A 83 -11.92 2.16 7.82
N THR A 84 -11.42 2.01 9.07
CA THR A 84 -12.22 1.49 10.20
C THR A 84 -13.31 2.46 10.68
N LEU A 85 -13.33 3.70 10.18
CA LEU A 85 -14.44 4.64 10.41
C LEU A 85 -15.69 4.29 9.60
N ARG A 86 -15.57 3.42 8.60
CA ARG A 86 -16.72 2.90 7.85
C ARG A 86 -17.31 1.70 8.56
N SER A 87 -18.58 1.80 8.91
CA SER A 87 -19.32 0.71 9.60
C SER A 87 -19.51 -0.53 8.73
N ASP A 88 -19.48 -0.39 7.41
CA ASP A 88 -19.61 -1.47 6.43
C ASP A 88 -18.28 -2.19 6.12
N LEU A 89 -17.15 -1.79 6.71
CA LEU A 89 -15.85 -2.43 6.47
C LEU A 89 -15.87 -3.96 6.69
N PRO A 90 -16.48 -4.52 7.76
CA PRO A 90 -16.57 -5.98 7.93
C PRO A 90 -17.30 -6.67 6.78
N GLU A 91 -18.39 -6.06 6.28
CA GLU A 91 -19.17 -6.56 5.15
C GLU A 91 -18.36 -6.54 3.85
N LEU A 92 -17.58 -5.48 3.61
CA LEU A 92 -16.70 -5.35 2.44
C LEU A 92 -15.55 -6.37 2.49
N ILE A 93 -14.94 -6.60 3.66
CA ILE A 93 -13.92 -7.65 3.86
C ILE A 93 -14.49 -9.02 3.53
N HIS A 94 -15.67 -9.35 4.07
CA HIS A 94 -16.35 -10.63 3.80
C HIS A 94 -16.66 -10.78 2.30
N HIS A 95 -17.22 -9.75 1.67
CA HIS A 95 -17.54 -9.78 0.25
C HIS A 95 -16.30 -10.03 -0.62
N ALA A 96 -15.18 -9.36 -0.33
CA ALA A 96 -13.96 -9.51 -1.09
C ALA A 96 -13.21 -10.83 -0.78
N GLY A 97 -13.05 -11.17 0.50
CA GLY A 97 -12.22 -12.29 0.92
C GLY A 97 -12.92 -13.64 0.89
N VAL A 98 -14.21 -13.69 1.26
CA VAL A 98 -14.96 -14.94 1.31
C VAL A 98 -15.66 -15.23 -0.02
N LYS A 99 -16.40 -14.25 -0.56
CA LYS A 99 -17.15 -14.45 -1.81
C LYS A 99 -16.23 -14.53 -3.03
N HIS A 100 -15.19 -13.71 -3.10
CA HIS A 100 -14.30 -13.61 -4.27
C HIS A 100 -12.92 -14.27 -4.08
N ASP A 101 -12.64 -14.82 -2.91
CA ASP A 101 -11.36 -15.48 -2.59
C ASP A 101 -10.12 -14.59 -2.91
N LEU A 102 -10.26 -13.29 -2.69
CA LEU A 102 -9.15 -12.34 -2.79
C LEU A 102 -8.34 -12.38 -1.50
N MET A 103 -7.04 -12.13 -1.58
CA MET A 103 -6.21 -11.87 -0.41
C MET A 103 -6.46 -10.44 0.09
N ILE A 104 -7.00 -10.30 1.29
CA ILE A 104 -7.47 -9.02 1.81
C ILE A 104 -6.56 -8.44 2.88
N GLY A 105 -6.17 -7.17 2.69
CA GLY A 105 -5.48 -6.35 3.67
C GLY A 105 -6.27 -5.11 4.07
N VAL A 106 -6.00 -4.60 5.26
CA VAL A 106 -6.50 -3.29 5.72
C VAL A 106 -5.33 -2.46 6.24
N ALA A 107 -5.16 -1.26 5.66
CA ALA A 107 -4.20 -0.27 6.17
C ALA A 107 -4.93 0.62 7.18
N THR A 108 -4.49 0.61 8.43
CA THR A 108 -5.20 1.27 9.54
C THR A 108 -4.23 1.83 10.58
N ASN A 109 -4.67 2.89 11.26
CA ASN A 109 -3.98 3.39 12.46
C ASN A 109 -4.23 2.50 13.71
N GLY A 110 -5.15 1.53 13.63
CA GLY A 110 -5.43 0.57 14.67
C GLY A 110 -6.40 1.03 15.77
N TYR A 111 -6.83 2.29 15.78
CA TYR A 111 -7.63 2.84 16.88
C TYR A 111 -8.94 2.08 17.13
N LEU A 112 -9.67 1.74 16.08
CA LEU A 112 -10.96 1.04 16.17
C LEU A 112 -10.85 -0.48 15.99
N MET A 113 -9.71 -1.01 15.61
CA MET A 113 -9.54 -2.45 15.34
C MET A 113 -9.89 -3.35 16.53
N PRO A 114 -9.50 -3.03 17.80
CA PRO A 114 -9.90 -3.85 18.94
C PRO A 114 -11.43 -3.96 19.11
N LYS A 115 -12.14 -2.86 18.87
CA LYS A 115 -13.61 -2.86 18.87
C LYS A 115 -14.17 -3.74 17.76
N LEU A 116 -13.68 -3.57 16.53
CA LEU A 116 -14.12 -4.38 15.37
C LEU A 116 -13.89 -5.87 15.58
N PHE A 117 -12.76 -6.28 16.17
CA PHE A 117 -12.49 -7.68 16.51
C PHE A 117 -13.43 -8.23 17.58
N LYS A 118 -13.81 -7.42 18.56
CA LYS A 118 -14.77 -7.83 19.62
C LYS A 118 -16.19 -8.01 19.08
N GLU A 119 -16.59 -7.12 18.17
CA GLU A 119 -17.96 -7.13 17.61
C GLU A 119 -18.12 -8.15 16.47
N ASN A 120 -17.08 -8.38 15.66
CA ASN A 120 -17.15 -9.19 14.43
C ASN A 120 -16.26 -10.44 14.47
N GLY A 121 -15.68 -10.79 15.59
CA GLY A 121 -14.83 -11.96 15.74
C GLY A 121 -13.58 -11.89 14.85
N LYS A 122 -13.38 -12.88 13.95
CA LYS A 122 -12.18 -12.97 13.08
C LYS A 122 -12.16 -11.96 11.95
N LEU A 123 -13.23 -11.22 11.64
CA LEU A 123 -13.39 -10.50 10.39
C LEU A 123 -13.14 -11.42 9.19
N ASN A 124 -14.07 -12.36 8.96
CA ASN A 124 -13.93 -13.40 7.97
C ASN A 124 -13.57 -12.87 6.58
N GLY A 125 -12.45 -13.34 6.05
CA GLY A 125 -11.89 -12.88 4.78
C GLY A 125 -10.69 -11.95 4.93
N LEU A 126 -10.38 -11.44 6.13
CA LEU A 126 -9.18 -10.63 6.40
C LEU A 126 -7.94 -11.52 6.53
N ASP A 127 -6.92 -11.27 5.73
CA ASP A 127 -5.65 -12.02 5.75
C ASP A 127 -4.54 -11.28 6.49
N TYR A 128 -4.47 -9.94 6.38
CA TYR A 128 -3.41 -9.16 7.02
C TYR A 128 -3.82 -7.72 7.34
N LEU A 129 -3.12 -7.14 8.30
CA LEU A 129 -3.19 -5.72 8.62
C LEU A 129 -1.87 -5.03 8.27
N LEU A 130 -1.95 -3.86 7.62
CA LEU A 130 -0.90 -2.87 7.57
C LEU A 130 -1.17 -1.89 8.71
N LEU A 131 -0.48 -2.07 9.82
CA LEU A 131 -0.77 -1.37 11.07
C LEU A 131 0.28 -0.28 11.34
N SER A 132 -0.17 0.93 11.49
CA SER A 132 0.73 2.08 11.66
C SER A 132 1.43 2.07 13.01
N LEU A 133 2.78 2.11 13.01
CA LEU A 133 3.59 2.28 14.22
C LEU A 133 4.90 3.02 13.89
N ASP A 134 5.03 4.28 14.33
CA ASP A 134 6.19 5.12 13.98
C ASP A 134 7.21 5.24 15.12
N TYR A 135 6.85 4.88 16.34
CA TYR A 135 7.73 4.91 17.51
C TYR A 135 7.51 3.66 18.37
N PRO A 136 8.56 3.16 19.06
CA PRO A 136 8.44 2.05 20.00
C PRO A 136 7.88 2.52 21.34
N PHE A 137 7.66 3.83 21.53
CA PHE A 137 7.22 4.47 22.77
C PHE A 137 5.86 5.12 22.59
N LYS A 138 4.99 4.92 23.60
CA LYS A 138 3.60 5.38 23.60
C LYS A 138 3.45 6.89 23.38
N GLU A 139 4.15 7.68 24.19
CA GLU A 139 3.99 9.14 24.20
C GLU A 139 4.37 9.76 22.85
N GLN A 140 5.48 9.31 22.26
CA GLN A 140 5.95 9.81 20.97
C GLN A 140 5.02 9.36 19.85
N HIS A 141 4.57 8.10 19.86
CA HIS A 141 3.66 7.60 18.84
C HIS A 141 2.31 8.33 18.89
N ASP A 142 1.71 8.44 20.07
CA ASP A 142 0.43 9.11 20.27
C ASP A 142 0.51 10.59 19.85
N ARG A 143 1.59 11.29 20.23
CA ARG A 143 1.84 12.67 19.81
C ARG A 143 1.95 12.81 18.29
N THR A 144 2.69 11.93 17.63
CA THR A 144 2.88 11.97 16.16
C THR A 144 1.58 11.66 15.42
N ARG A 145 0.76 10.75 15.96
CA ARG A 145 -0.54 10.43 15.35
C ARG A 145 -1.64 11.46 15.71
N GLY A 146 -1.41 12.31 16.72
CA GLY A 146 -2.39 13.27 17.21
C GLY A 146 -3.57 12.64 17.94
N ILE A 147 -3.48 11.36 18.29
CA ILE A 147 -4.49 10.58 19.04
C ILE A 147 -3.81 9.57 19.98
N LYS A 148 -4.48 9.21 21.07
CA LYS A 148 -4.03 8.15 21.99
C LYS A 148 -4.29 6.78 21.37
N VAL A 149 -3.33 6.23 20.62
CA VAL A 149 -3.52 5.04 19.80
C VAL A 149 -2.54 3.90 20.10
N PHE A 150 -1.41 4.14 20.73
CA PHE A 150 -0.38 3.13 20.98
C PHE A 150 -0.92 1.88 21.68
N ASP A 151 -1.67 2.04 22.76
CA ASP A 151 -2.25 0.89 23.49
C ASP A 151 -3.24 0.12 22.62
N ARG A 152 -3.97 0.81 21.74
CA ARG A 152 -4.88 0.18 20.75
C ARG A 152 -4.13 -0.60 19.70
N VAL A 153 -2.97 -0.10 19.25
CA VAL A 153 -2.07 -0.83 18.35
C VAL A 153 -1.58 -2.12 19.01
N MET A 154 -1.11 -2.06 20.26
CA MET A 154 -0.67 -3.25 21.00
C MET A 154 -1.80 -4.26 21.20
N GLU A 155 -3.00 -3.80 21.57
CA GLU A 155 -4.20 -4.65 21.69
C GLU A 155 -4.57 -5.27 20.32
N THR A 156 -4.50 -4.49 19.24
CA THR A 156 -4.77 -4.96 17.88
C THR A 156 -3.84 -6.10 17.48
N ILE A 157 -2.53 -5.95 17.71
CA ILE A 157 -1.53 -6.99 17.42
C ILE A 157 -1.84 -8.28 18.16
N LYS A 158 -2.10 -8.18 19.48
CA LYS A 158 -2.48 -9.33 20.31
C LYS A 158 -3.72 -10.05 19.76
N LEU A 159 -4.77 -9.29 19.43
CA LEU A 159 -6.04 -9.84 18.94
C LEU A 159 -5.89 -10.42 17.51
N ALA A 160 -5.07 -9.83 16.66
CA ALA A 160 -4.78 -10.32 15.32
C ALA A 160 -4.01 -11.65 15.36
N ASN A 161 -2.96 -11.74 16.20
CA ASN A 161 -2.18 -12.96 16.40
C ASN A 161 -3.05 -14.12 16.91
N GLN A 162 -4.00 -13.86 17.82
CA GLN A 162 -4.96 -14.87 18.29
C GLN A 162 -5.92 -15.39 17.22
N ARG A 163 -6.00 -14.69 16.09
CA ARG A 163 -6.92 -14.97 14.96
C ARG A 163 -6.22 -15.42 13.69
N ASP A 164 -4.90 -15.66 13.76
CA ASP A 164 -4.06 -15.98 12.61
C ASP A 164 -4.11 -14.91 11.49
N ILE A 165 -4.33 -13.64 11.87
CA ILE A 165 -4.25 -12.50 10.97
C ILE A 165 -2.83 -11.95 11.04
N LYS A 166 -2.16 -11.89 9.90
CA LYS A 166 -0.79 -11.36 9.83
C LYS A 166 -0.77 -9.86 10.09
N VAL A 167 0.19 -9.41 10.88
CA VAL A 167 0.42 -7.97 11.10
C VAL A 167 1.72 -7.56 10.45
N ILE A 168 1.63 -6.53 9.62
CA ILE A 168 2.77 -5.83 9.05
C ILE A 168 2.74 -4.42 9.65
N LEU A 169 3.73 -4.11 10.47
CA LEU A 169 3.89 -2.76 10.97
C LEU A 169 4.34 -1.85 9.83
N SER A 170 3.69 -0.70 9.69
CA SER A 170 4.05 0.30 8.69
C SER A 170 4.61 1.53 9.40
N THR A 171 5.89 1.78 9.21
CA THR A 171 6.64 2.87 9.86
C THR A 171 7.01 3.93 8.85
N VAL A 172 6.54 5.16 9.09
CA VAL A 172 7.00 6.35 8.38
C VAL A 172 8.20 6.93 9.14
N VAL A 173 9.36 6.92 8.49
CA VAL A 173 10.60 7.41 9.09
C VAL A 173 10.74 8.90 8.88
N MET A 174 10.82 9.62 9.98
CA MET A 174 11.06 11.06 10.06
C MET A 174 12.43 11.32 10.70
N LYS A 175 12.95 12.54 10.59
CA LYS A 175 14.20 12.95 11.27
C LYS A 175 14.19 12.59 12.76
N GLU A 176 13.05 12.80 13.43
CA GLU A 176 12.92 12.62 14.88
C GLU A 176 12.92 11.16 15.32
N ASN A 177 12.27 10.24 14.53
CA ASN A 177 12.18 8.84 14.90
C ASN A 177 13.28 7.96 14.28
N PHE A 178 14.08 8.51 13.39
CA PHE A 178 15.16 7.80 12.69
C PHE A 178 16.10 7.05 13.66
N LYS A 179 16.46 7.69 14.78
CA LYS A 179 17.34 7.11 15.80
C LYS A 179 16.76 5.90 16.52
N TYR A 180 15.46 5.65 16.42
CA TYR A 180 14.76 4.55 17.09
C TYR A 180 14.42 3.38 16.15
N LEU A 181 14.98 3.34 14.94
CA LEU A 181 14.66 2.29 13.96
C LEU A 181 15.02 0.89 14.45
N ARG A 182 16.12 0.75 15.22
CA ARG A 182 16.48 -0.55 15.81
C ARG A 182 15.45 -1.00 16.83
N GLU A 183 15.09 -0.13 17.75
CA GLU A 183 14.10 -0.43 18.80
C GLU A 183 12.72 -0.73 18.21
N ILE A 184 12.35 -0.08 17.09
CA ILE A 184 11.11 -0.41 16.37
C ILE A 184 11.19 -1.82 15.77
N CYS A 185 12.34 -2.20 15.19
CA CYS A 185 12.54 -3.56 14.66
C CYS A 185 12.54 -4.62 15.77
N GLU A 186 13.17 -4.36 16.90
CA GLU A 186 13.16 -5.22 18.08
C GLU A 186 11.74 -5.41 18.62
N LEU A 187 10.97 -4.32 18.72
CA LEU A 187 9.56 -4.38 19.11
C LEU A 187 8.74 -5.20 18.12
N ALA A 188 8.92 -4.98 16.81
CA ALA A 188 8.22 -5.75 15.77
C ALA A 188 8.52 -7.25 15.88
N GLU A 189 9.78 -7.63 16.09
CA GLU A 189 10.19 -9.02 16.26
C GLU A 189 9.60 -9.64 17.52
N SER A 190 9.65 -8.93 18.66
CA SER A 190 9.09 -9.38 19.93
C SER A 190 7.56 -9.61 19.85
N LEU A 191 6.86 -8.87 18.99
CA LEU A 191 5.42 -8.97 18.75
C LEU A 191 5.07 -9.97 17.65
N ASN A 192 6.04 -10.69 17.08
CA ASN A 192 5.86 -11.58 15.92
C ASN A 192 5.23 -10.88 14.71
N CYS A 193 5.63 -9.63 14.46
CA CYS A 193 5.18 -8.83 13.33
C CYS A 193 6.27 -8.71 12.26
N SER A 194 5.86 -8.64 11.00
CA SER A 194 6.72 -8.10 9.94
C SER A 194 6.67 -6.58 9.98
N ILE A 195 7.65 -5.92 9.34
CA ILE A 195 7.71 -4.47 9.31
C ILE A 195 8.09 -3.93 7.93
N GLU A 196 7.40 -2.91 7.46
CA GLU A 196 7.74 -2.06 6.32
C GLU A 196 8.18 -0.69 6.83
N ILE A 197 9.35 -0.24 6.37
CA ILE A 197 10.00 0.98 6.85
C ILE A 197 10.25 1.87 5.62
N PHE A 198 9.50 2.98 5.50
CA PHE A 198 9.64 3.93 4.41
C PHE A 198 9.98 5.31 4.95
N PRO A 199 10.83 6.10 4.24
CA PRO A 199 11.09 7.47 4.64
C PRO A 199 9.82 8.31 4.47
N CYS A 200 9.69 9.35 5.28
CA CYS A 200 8.70 10.39 5.08
C CYS A 200 8.93 11.03 3.70
N GLU A 201 7.87 11.23 2.97
CA GLU A 201 7.87 11.80 1.63
C GLU A 201 6.87 12.96 1.54
N ASN A 202 7.20 13.94 0.71
CA ASN A 202 6.27 15.01 0.38
C ASN A 202 5.25 14.50 -0.65
N ILE A 203 4.17 13.90 -0.17
CA ILE A 203 3.12 13.37 -1.03
C ILE A 203 2.12 14.46 -1.34
N ILE A 204 2.18 14.95 -2.57
CA ILE A 204 1.20 15.90 -3.11
C ILE A 204 0.01 15.09 -3.61
N ARG A 205 -1.20 15.46 -3.17
CA ARG A 205 -2.44 14.90 -3.74
C ARG A 205 -3.03 15.93 -4.71
N ASP A 206 -2.94 15.62 -6.00
CA ASP A 206 -3.55 16.41 -7.06
C ASP A 206 -4.94 15.86 -7.40
N PHE A 207 -5.96 16.69 -7.25
CA PHE A 207 -7.30 16.47 -7.76
C PHE A 207 -7.58 17.48 -8.87
N PRO A 208 -8.53 17.22 -9.80
CA PRO A 208 -8.74 18.08 -10.96
C PRO A 208 -8.90 19.58 -10.66
N ASN A 209 -9.31 19.93 -9.45
CA ASN A 209 -9.56 21.32 -9.06
C ASN A 209 -8.82 21.77 -7.79
N LYS A 210 -8.00 20.91 -7.18
CA LYS A 210 -7.34 21.26 -5.93
C LYS A 210 -6.14 20.38 -5.63
N ARG A 211 -5.05 21.03 -5.25
CA ARG A 211 -3.81 20.38 -4.81
C ARG A 211 -3.71 20.44 -3.29
N TYR A 212 -3.52 19.28 -2.65
CA TYR A 212 -3.29 19.18 -1.22
C TYR A 212 -1.81 18.91 -0.95
N ILE A 213 -1.14 19.89 -0.38
CA ILE A 213 0.28 19.83 -0.02
C ILE A 213 0.38 19.95 1.50
N VAL A 214 1.08 19.03 2.14
CA VAL A 214 1.37 19.14 3.57
C VAL A 214 2.48 20.18 3.76
N LYS A 215 2.17 21.26 4.45
CA LYS A 215 3.14 22.32 4.74
C LYS A 215 4.25 21.77 5.66
N ASN A 216 5.49 22.17 5.37
CA ASN A 216 6.67 21.83 6.17
C ASN A 216 7.02 20.35 6.26
N VAL A 217 6.44 19.47 5.43
CA VAL A 217 6.78 18.04 5.44
C VAL A 217 8.25 17.80 5.11
N ASP A 218 8.86 18.66 4.30
CA ASP A 218 10.29 18.57 3.93
C ASP A 218 11.20 18.65 5.16
N ASN A 219 10.76 19.33 6.24
CA ASN A 219 11.49 19.37 7.51
C ASN A 219 11.47 18.02 8.25
N LEU A 220 10.52 17.13 7.92
CA LEU A 220 10.40 15.80 8.51
C LEU A 220 11.21 14.75 7.76
N ILE A 221 11.54 14.98 6.49
CA ILE A 221 12.23 13.98 5.65
C ILE A 221 13.63 13.71 6.21
N PRO A 222 13.98 12.44 6.50
CA PRO A 222 15.30 12.08 7.00
C PRO A 222 16.36 12.21 5.91
N ASP A 223 17.63 12.13 6.27
CA ASP A 223 18.69 11.90 5.29
C ASP A 223 18.49 10.52 4.62
N LEU A 224 18.24 10.53 3.32
CA LEU A 224 17.87 9.34 2.57
C LEU A 224 19.02 8.36 2.36
N SER A 225 20.26 8.86 2.29
CA SER A 225 21.45 8.00 2.22
C SER A 225 21.72 7.29 3.54
N MET A 226 21.55 8.01 4.65
CA MET A 226 21.62 7.41 5.99
C MET A 226 20.49 6.41 6.22
N TRP A 227 19.25 6.76 5.80
CA TRP A 227 18.12 5.84 5.88
C TRP A 227 18.40 4.54 5.12
N ALA A 228 18.85 4.61 3.87
CA ALA A 228 19.14 3.45 3.04
C ALA A 228 20.22 2.55 3.68
N SER A 229 21.34 3.15 4.11
CA SER A 229 22.44 2.43 4.76
C SER A 229 21.98 1.77 6.07
N THR A 230 21.13 2.45 6.84
CA THR A 230 20.57 1.91 8.08
C THR A 230 19.64 0.73 7.82
N ILE A 231 18.77 0.80 6.81
CA ILE A 231 17.89 -0.33 6.45
C ILE A 231 18.70 -1.54 6.02
N ASP A 232 19.73 -1.35 5.19
CA ASP A 232 20.62 -2.45 4.75
C ASP A 232 21.40 -3.06 5.93
N TYR A 233 21.77 -2.26 6.91
CA TYR A 233 22.39 -2.74 8.13
C TYR A 233 21.41 -3.54 9.00
N LEU A 234 20.23 -2.99 9.29
CA LEU A 234 19.21 -3.65 10.13
C LEU A 234 18.72 -4.97 9.53
N ARG A 235 18.68 -5.11 8.20
CA ARG A 235 18.29 -6.37 7.53
C ARG A 235 19.26 -7.53 7.78
N LYS A 236 20.47 -7.28 8.23
CA LYS A 236 21.41 -8.34 8.62
C LYS A 236 20.95 -9.00 9.91
N ASP A 237 20.43 -8.20 10.85
CA ASP A 237 19.99 -8.65 12.17
C ASP A 237 18.50 -9.10 12.13
N PHE A 238 17.63 -8.35 11.47
CA PHE A 238 16.18 -8.53 11.46
C PHE A 238 15.67 -9.11 10.12
N LYS A 239 15.13 -10.33 10.14
CA LYS A 239 14.62 -11.01 8.94
C LYS A 239 13.14 -10.70 8.63
N ASN A 240 12.47 -10.01 9.54
CA ASN A 240 11.08 -9.59 9.42
C ASN A 240 10.89 -8.23 8.70
N ILE A 241 11.97 -7.56 8.28
CA ILE A 241 11.91 -6.33 7.46
C ILE A 241 11.52 -6.68 6.03
N LEU A 242 10.35 -6.18 5.60
CA LEU A 242 9.78 -6.41 4.26
C LEU A 242 10.19 -5.36 3.23
N THR A 243 10.65 -4.16 3.66
CA THR A 243 11.16 -3.13 2.75
C THR A 243 12.23 -3.73 1.84
N ASP A 244 11.97 -3.81 0.54
CA ASP A 244 12.85 -4.55 -0.38
C ASP A 244 14.11 -3.76 -0.77
N PRO A 245 15.22 -4.45 -1.18
CA PRO A 245 16.47 -3.79 -1.55
C PRO A 245 16.36 -2.85 -2.75
N ILE A 246 15.43 -3.12 -3.66
CA ILE A 246 15.23 -2.26 -4.84
C ILE A 246 14.59 -0.94 -4.41
N SER A 247 13.57 -1.00 -3.53
CA SER A 247 12.99 0.20 -2.94
C SER A 247 14.05 1.05 -2.23
N VAL A 248 14.92 0.42 -1.45
CA VAL A 248 16.03 1.11 -0.77
C VAL A 248 16.96 1.77 -1.78
N ALA A 249 17.36 1.05 -2.83
CA ALA A 249 18.27 1.56 -3.86
C ALA A 249 17.66 2.71 -4.67
N VAL A 250 16.36 2.66 -5.01
CA VAL A 250 15.66 3.75 -5.71
C VAL A 250 15.61 5.01 -4.85
N VAL A 251 15.25 4.87 -3.59
CA VAL A 251 15.21 6.00 -2.64
C VAL A 251 16.58 6.62 -2.45
N GLN A 252 17.63 5.80 -2.24
CA GLN A 252 19.01 6.26 -2.04
C GLN A 252 19.53 7.10 -3.20
N ARG A 253 19.12 6.78 -4.43
CA ARG A 253 19.57 7.46 -5.65
C ARG A 253 18.74 8.68 -6.02
N GLY A 254 17.76 9.04 -5.22
CA GLY A 254 16.91 10.20 -5.46
C GLY A 254 15.70 9.96 -6.36
N GLY A 255 15.42 8.71 -6.75
CA GLY A 255 14.26 8.37 -7.56
C GLY A 255 14.58 7.48 -8.77
N PHE A 256 13.60 7.32 -9.66
CA PHE A 256 13.75 6.48 -10.86
C PHE A 256 14.70 7.09 -11.90
N GLY A 257 14.78 8.41 -12.03
CA GLY A 257 15.66 9.11 -13.01
C GLY A 257 17.15 8.97 -12.71
N GLY A 258 17.54 8.60 -11.51
CA GLY A 258 18.95 8.42 -11.10
C GLY A 258 19.65 7.18 -11.69
N TYR A 259 18.98 6.39 -12.53
CA TYR A 259 19.53 5.17 -13.12
C TYR A 259 19.97 5.35 -14.56
N PRO A 260 21.16 4.80 -14.93
CA PRO A 260 21.57 4.74 -16.32
C PRO A 260 20.57 3.97 -17.18
N LYS A 261 20.31 4.45 -18.40
CA LYS A 261 19.30 3.86 -19.32
C LYS A 261 19.46 2.35 -19.57
N TYR A 262 20.67 1.80 -19.51
CA TYR A 262 20.92 0.35 -19.68
C TYR A 262 20.49 -0.53 -18.50
N ASN A 263 20.19 0.06 -17.34
CA ASN A 263 19.66 -0.65 -16.15
C ASN A 263 18.14 -0.47 -15.96
N GLN A 264 17.47 0.25 -16.86
CA GLN A 264 16.05 0.62 -16.75
C GLN A 264 15.10 -0.57 -16.64
N GLU A 265 15.36 -1.69 -17.33
CA GLU A 265 14.47 -2.87 -17.23
C GLU A 265 14.31 -3.41 -15.81
N ILE A 266 15.34 -3.28 -14.97
CA ILE A 266 15.31 -3.77 -13.58
C ILE A 266 14.58 -2.79 -12.66
N LEU A 267 14.57 -1.51 -13.01
CA LEU A 267 14.23 -0.42 -12.10
C LEU A 267 13.04 0.44 -12.56
N ARG A 268 12.48 0.17 -13.75
CA ARG A 268 11.28 0.89 -14.24
C ARG A 268 10.11 0.79 -13.28
N CYS A 269 9.35 1.87 -13.16
CA CYS A 269 8.09 1.87 -12.45
C CYS A 269 7.00 1.22 -13.30
N HIS A 270 6.44 0.11 -12.83
CA HIS A 270 5.33 -0.59 -13.48
C HIS A 270 4.00 -0.35 -12.75
N VAL A 271 3.89 0.71 -11.96
CA VAL A 271 2.71 0.94 -11.11
C VAL A 271 1.43 1.03 -11.92
N ALA A 272 1.47 1.68 -13.09
CA ALA A 272 0.29 1.86 -13.94
C ALA A 272 -0.34 0.55 -14.43
N GLU A 273 0.48 -0.49 -14.68
CA GLU A 273 -0.01 -1.81 -15.13
C GLU A 273 -0.14 -2.83 -13.99
N ALA A 274 0.70 -2.69 -12.95
CA ALA A 274 0.82 -3.69 -11.87
C ALA A 274 -0.16 -3.48 -10.72
N TYR A 275 -0.65 -2.26 -10.56
CA TYR A 275 -1.39 -1.85 -9.38
C TYR A 275 -2.61 -1.00 -9.72
N LEU A 276 -3.77 -1.45 -9.28
CA LEU A 276 -5.03 -0.73 -9.46
C LEU A 276 -5.35 0.06 -8.18
N PHE A 277 -5.37 1.38 -8.27
CA PHE A 277 -5.82 2.23 -7.19
C PHE A 277 -7.18 2.85 -7.52
N VAL A 278 -8.16 2.62 -6.66
CA VAL A 278 -9.51 3.20 -6.76
C VAL A 278 -9.68 4.22 -5.64
N ARG A 279 -9.95 5.46 -6.00
CA ARG A 279 -10.20 6.55 -5.04
C ARG A 279 -11.57 6.38 -4.36
N TYR A 280 -11.74 7.07 -3.25
CA TYR A 280 -12.97 7.09 -2.44
C TYR A 280 -14.23 7.48 -3.25
N ASP A 281 -14.08 8.20 -4.36
CA ASP A 281 -15.15 8.65 -5.26
C ASP A 281 -15.28 7.80 -6.54
N GLY A 282 -14.64 6.64 -6.59
CA GLY A 282 -14.71 5.68 -7.68
C GLY A 282 -13.85 6.00 -8.90
N PHE A 283 -12.97 7.00 -8.82
CA PHE A 283 -12.03 7.28 -9.91
C PHE A 283 -10.77 6.44 -9.81
N ILE A 284 -10.20 6.14 -10.97
CA ILE A 284 -8.92 5.47 -11.16
C ILE A 284 -8.02 6.42 -11.92
N ASP A 285 -6.82 6.64 -11.38
CA ASP A 285 -5.86 7.59 -11.91
C ASP A 285 -4.69 6.87 -12.59
N PHE A 286 -4.36 7.31 -13.82
CA PHE A 286 -3.21 6.83 -14.59
C PHE A 286 -2.22 7.98 -14.81
N PRO A 287 -0.89 7.72 -14.74
CA PRO A 287 -0.23 6.43 -14.45
C PRO A 287 -0.31 6.02 -12.98
N CYS A 288 -0.54 6.94 -12.06
CA CYS A 288 -0.61 6.65 -10.63
C CYS A 288 -1.48 7.69 -9.87
N LYS A 289 -1.81 7.38 -8.63
CA LYS A 289 -2.64 8.22 -7.76
C LYS A 289 -2.01 9.56 -7.37
N ILE A 290 -0.70 9.73 -7.55
CA ILE A 290 0.03 10.93 -7.12
C ILE A 290 0.13 11.94 -8.25
N HIS A 291 0.37 11.46 -9.47
CA HIS A 291 0.50 12.30 -10.67
C HIS A 291 -0.47 11.80 -11.74
N PRO A 292 -1.78 12.08 -11.60
CA PRO A 292 -2.76 11.66 -12.57
C PRO A 292 -2.67 12.49 -13.85
N ILE A 293 -2.47 11.82 -14.99
CA ILE A 293 -2.58 12.42 -16.33
C ILE A 293 -4.00 12.22 -16.85
N LYS A 294 -4.57 11.04 -16.58
CA LYS A 294 -5.93 10.67 -16.96
C LYS A 294 -6.63 9.96 -15.83
N SER A 295 -7.86 10.36 -15.58
CA SER A 295 -8.74 9.73 -14.59
C SER A 295 -9.98 9.13 -15.26
N PHE A 296 -10.35 7.92 -14.87
CA PHE A 296 -11.54 7.23 -15.34
C PHE A 296 -12.49 6.98 -14.17
N ASN A 297 -13.79 7.14 -14.39
CA ASN A 297 -14.80 6.83 -13.38
C ASN A 297 -15.26 5.38 -13.52
N ALA A 298 -14.84 4.53 -12.57
CA ALA A 298 -15.15 3.10 -12.55
C ALA A 298 -16.62 2.80 -12.17
N LEU A 299 -17.36 3.79 -11.68
CA LEU A 299 -18.80 3.68 -11.46
C LEU A 299 -19.60 3.86 -12.76
N LYS A 300 -18.99 4.48 -13.78
CA LYS A 300 -19.61 4.73 -15.10
C LYS A 300 -19.08 3.81 -16.19
N LEU A 301 -17.83 3.38 -16.10
CA LEU A 301 -17.17 2.57 -17.09
C LEU A 301 -16.55 1.33 -16.43
N PRO A 302 -16.86 0.11 -16.92
CA PRO A 302 -16.30 -1.13 -16.34
C PRO A 302 -14.77 -1.15 -16.35
N LEU A 303 -14.14 -1.70 -15.28
CA LEU A 303 -12.68 -1.80 -15.16
C LEU A 303 -12.02 -2.50 -16.36
N SER A 304 -12.66 -3.54 -16.88
CA SER A 304 -12.17 -4.25 -18.07
C SER A 304 -12.09 -3.35 -19.32
N LYS A 305 -13.03 -2.41 -19.47
CA LYS A 305 -12.99 -1.42 -20.55
C LYS A 305 -11.93 -0.35 -20.29
N ILE A 306 -11.78 0.12 -19.05
CA ILE A 306 -10.76 1.11 -18.67
C ILE A 306 -9.37 0.54 -18.98
N TYR A 307 -9.02 -0.65 -18.46
CA TYR A 307 -7.70 -1.27 -18.65
C TYR A 307 -7.41 -1.68 -20.10
N ASN A 308 -8.44 -1.86 -20.91
CA ASN A 308 -8.30 -2.17 -22.33
C ASN A 308 -8.47 -0.95 -23.25
N SER A 309 -8.73 0.25 -22.71
CA SER A 309 -8.81 1.47 -23.51
C SER A 309 -7.45 1.82 -24.12
N LEU A 310 -7.46 2.45 -25.30
CA LEU A 310 -6.24 2.90 -25.96
C LEU A 310 -5.48 3.89 -25.09
N GLU A 311 -6.20 4.87 -24.51
CA GLU A 311 -5.63 5.91 -23.64
C GLU A 311 -4.89 5.33 -22.43
N ALA A 312 -5.51 4.38 -21.71
CA ALA A 312 -4.86 3.76 -20.54
C ALA A 312 -3.62 2.95 -20.95
N ARG A 313 -3.70 2.21 -22.07
CA ARG A 313 -2.57 1.42 -22.58
C ARG A 313 -1.40 2.28 -23.02
N GLU A 314 -1.64 3.39 -23.68
CA GLU A 314 -0.60 4.34 -24.07
C GLU A 314 0.13 4.88 -22.82
N ILE A 315 -0.60 5.22 -21.75
CA ILE A 315 -0.01 5.67 -20.51
C ILE A 315 0.78 4.53 -19.83
N MET A 316 0.20 3.32 -19.75
CA MET A 316 0.89 2.16 -19.16
C MET A 316 2.20 1.82 -19.88
N ASN A 317 2.23 1.93 -21.20
CA ASN A 317 3.41 1.61 -22.02
C ASN A 317 4.56 2.63 -21.84
N LYS A 318 4.26 3.84 -21.37
CA LYS A 318 5.28 4.83 -21.02
C LYS A 318 6.02 4.49 -19.71
N HIS A 319 5.42 3.66 -18.85
CA HIS A 319 5.98 3.30 -17.53
C HIS A 319 6.32 4.54 -16.69
N ASP A 320 7.61 4.82 -16.52
CA ASP A 320 8.20 5.95 -15.79
C ASP A 320 8.83 7.03 -16.72
N ASP A 321 8.50 7.00 -18.01
CA ASP A 321 8.96 8.01 -18.98
C ASP A 321 8.12 9.31 -18.88
N PHE A 322 7.94 9.82 -17.65
CA PHE A 322 7.32 11.10 -17.38
C PHE A 322 8.26 11.94 -16.51
N GLU A 323 8.35 13.24 -16.76
CA GLU A 323 9.21 14.16 -16.04
C GLU A 323 9.04 14.06 -14.51
N PHE A 324 7.81 13.97 -14.02
CA PHE A 324 7.52 13.82 -12.59
C PHE A 324 7.97 12.47 -11.99
N CYS A 325 8.35 11.49 -12.81
CA CYS A 325 8.86 10.22 -12.32
C CYS A 325 10.34 10.27 -11.97
N GLU A 326 11.10 11.22 -12.50
CA GLU A 326 12.56 11.28 -12.32
C GLU A 326 12.94 11.35 -10.84
N GLU A 327 12.27 12.19 -10.06
CA GLU A 327 12.51 12.36 -8.63
C GLU A 327 11.56 11.52 -7.76
N CYS A 328 10.74 10.65 -8.35
CA CYS A 328 9.78 9.85 -7.60
C CYS A 328 10.47 8.77 -6.77
N ARG A 329 10.31 8.86 -5.45
CA ARG A 329 10.86 7.93 -4.44
C ARG A 329 9.78 7.18 -3.67
N LEU A 330 8.53 7.25 -4.13
CA LEU A 330 7.38 6.68 -3.43
C LEU A 330 7.51 5.18 -3.23
N GLY A 331 7.75 4.77 -2.01
CA GLY A 331 7.91 3.37 -1.62
C GLY A 331 6.72 2.50 -2.03
N CYS A 332 5.49 3.02 -1.93
CA CYS A 332 4.29 2.29 -2.35
C CYS A 332 4.25 2.04 -3.87
N ALA A 333 4.69 2.99 -4.71
CA ALA A 333 4.76 2.80 -6.16
C ALA A 333 5.86 1.80 -6.53
N ILE A 334 7.02 1.88 -5.87
CA ILE A 334 8.14 0.96 -6.08
C ILE A 334 7.71 -0.45 -5.68
N ALA A 335 7.20 -0.65 -4.47
CA ALA A 335 6.77 -1.95 -3.96
C ALA A 335 5.66 -2.57 -4.83
N SER A 336 4.68 -1.76 -5.28
CA SER A 336 3.59 -2.23 -6.15
C SER A 336 4.06 -2.60 -7.56
N SER A 337 5.19 -2.06 -8.02
CA SER A 337 5.80 -2.39 -9.31
C SER A 337 6.59 -3.72 -9.29
N MET A 338 7.00 -4.19 -8.12
CA MET A 338 7.85 -5.37 -7.97
C MET A 338 7.25 -6.66 -8.58
N PRO A 339 5.93 -6.93 -8.45
CA PRO A 339 5.33 -8.13 -9.03
C PRO A 339 5.45 -8.22 -10.55
N ALA A 340 5.58 -7.11 -11.27
CA ALA A 340 5.72 -7.11 -12.73
C ALA A 340 7.12 -7.53 -13.22
N ARG A 341 8.09 -7.70 -12.32
CA ARG A 341 9.50 -7.93 -12.66
C ARG A 341 9.89 -9.40 -12.53
N TRP A 342 10.40 -9.99 -13.61
CA TRP A 342 10.83 -11.40 -13.65
C TRP A 342 11.87 -11.77 -12.59
N LYS A 343 12.88 -10.93 -12.39
CA LYS A 343 13.95 -11.20 -11.39
C LYS A 343 13.41 -11.22 -9.97
N THR A 344 12.42 -10.40 -9.68
CA THR A 344 11.74 -10.38 -8.37
C THR A 344 10.89 -11.64 -8.18
N LEU A 345 10.25 -12.11 -9.25
CA LEU A 345 9.50 -13.35 -9.23
C LEU A 345 10.40 -14.52 -8.86
N ALA A 346 11.53 -14.66 -9.55
CA ALA A 346 12.51 -15.71 -9.31
C ALA A 346 13.05 -15.66 -7.88
N SER A 347 13.43 -14.48 -7.38
CA SER A 347 13.95 -14.33 -6.02
C SER A 347 12.91 -14.64 -4.95
N LYS A 348 11.66 -14.17 -5.10
CA LYS A 348 10.58 -14.47 -4.16
C LYS A 348 10.18 -15.95 -4.19
N PHE A 349 10.20 -16.58 -5.35
CA PHE A 349 9.93 -18.02 -5.50
C PHE A 349 11.01 -18.84 -4.79
N ILE A 350 12.29 -18.55 -5.06
CA ILE A 350 13.42 -19.22 -4.42
C ILE A 350 13.41 -18.98 -2.90
N MET A 351 13.20 -17.75 -2.46
CA MET A 351 13.16 -17.41 -1.03
C MET A 351 11.94 -17.98 -0.32
N GLY A 352 10.78 -18.07 -1.00
CA GLY A 352 9.58 -18.70 -0.46
C GLY A 352 9.75 -20.21 -0.30
N TYR A 353 10.38 -20.86 -1.26
CA TYR A 353 10.72 -22.28 -1.22
C TYR A 353 11.74 -22.59 -0.12
N LEU A 354 12.83 -21.81 -0.04
CA LEU A 354 13.88 -21.99 0.98
C LEU A 354 13.40 -21.70 2.41
N ARG A 355 12.35 -20.90 2.59
CA ARG A 355 11.76 -20.61 3.91
C ARG A 355 10.62 -21.54 4.31
N GLY A 356 10.35 -22.59 3.54
CA GLY A 356 9.28 -23.56 3.83
C GLY A 356 7.85 -22.98 3.80
N ASN A 357 7.67 -21.77 3.26
CA ASN A 357 6.38 -21.10 3.14
C ASN A 357 5.55 -21.54 1.91
N LEU A 358 6.11 -22.42 1.09
CA LEU A 358 5.47 -23.09 -0.03
C LEU A 358 5.47 -24.60 0.28
N LYS A 359 4.44 -25.05 0.99
CA LYS A 359 4.01 -26.45 1.02
C LYS A 359 2.93 -26.65 -0.02
#